data_637275a39ec2356183b4367765e4557e
#
_entry.id   637275a39ec2356183b4367765e4557e
#
_cell.length_a   1.000
_cell.length_b   1.000
_cell.length_c   1.000
_cell.angle_alpha   90.00
_cell.angle_beta   90.00
_cell.angle_gamma   90.00
#
_symmetry.space_group_name_H-M   'P 1'
#
loop_
_entity.id
_entity.type
_entity.pdbx_description
1 polymer ?
#
loop_
_entity_poly.entity_id
_entity_poly.type
_entity_poly.pdbx_seq_one_letter_code
_entity_poly.pdbx_strand_id
1 'polypeptide(L)'
;QYLLPTDPPPAFSESAQKGTHFIQLCSKRKLPIIFFQNITGFMVGKQAEHTGIAKNGAKLINAVSNSKSPKITIIVGGSFGAGNYGMCGRAFQPNFLWIWPSSKISVMGGEQAANVLLQLKKINVKKKNEDWNEKIEKEFFSKLVKQFDYQSNPLYSSSRLWDDGIILSLIHI
;
A
#
# COMPACT_ATOMS: atom_id res chain seq x y z
N GLN A 1 13.76 8.21 -19.50
CA GLN A 1 13.75 8.14 -18.02
C GLN A 1 12.28 8.17 -17.60
N TYR A 2 11.68 6.99 -17.38
CA TYR A 2 10.31 6.91 -16.83
C TYR A 2 10.41 7.23 -15.34
N LEU A 3 10.13 8.49 -14.98
CA LEU A 3 9.87 8.86 -13.59
C LEU A 3 8.58 8.16 -13.17
N LEU A 4 8.67 7.22 -12.23
CA LEU A 4 7.47 6.71 -11.58
C LEU A 4 6.76 7.90 -10.91
N PRO A 5 5.43 7.99 -10.99
CA PRO A 5 4.70 9.03 -10.30
C PRO A 5 5.12 9.06 -8.83
N THR A 6 5.38 10.26 -8.30
CA THR A 6 5.71 10.45 -6.88
C THR A 6 4.59 9.95 -5.97
N ASP A 7 3.35 10.06 -6.46
CA ASP A 7 2.16 9.55 -5.77
C ASP A 7 1.65 8.30 -6.49
N PRO A 8 1.67 7.14 -5.82
CA PRO A 8 1.16 5.91 -6.42
C PRO A 8 -0.35 6.01 -6.66
N PRO A 9 -0.84 5.55 -7.82
CA PRO A 9 -2.25 5.60 -8.13
C PRO A 9 -3.05 4.60 -7.28
N PRO A 10 -4.32 4.90 -6.96
CA PRO A 10 -5.23 3.93 -6.40
C PRO A 10 -5.67 2.92 -7.46
N ALA A 11 -6.07 1.72 -7.02
CA ALA A 11 -6.69 0.75 -7.91
C ALA A 11 -8.16 1.10 -8.16
N PHE A 12 -8.55 1.10 -9.43
CA PHE A 12 -9.93 1.27 -9.88
C PHE A 12 -10.59 -0.08 -10.17
N SER A 13 -11.91 -0.07 -10.30
CA SER A 13 -12.72 -1.26 -10.56
C SER A 13 -12.26 -2.01 -11.81
N GLU A 14 -12.02 -1.30 -12.90
CA GLU A 14 -11.56 -1.84 -14.17
C GLU A 14 -10.15 -2.44 -14.09
N SER A 15 -9.24 -1.75 -13.39
CA SER A 15 -7.89 -2.27 -13.18
C SER A 15 -7.88 -3.54 -12.32
N ALA A 16 -8.76 -3.61 -11.32
CA ALA A 16 -8.94 -4.82 -10.51
C ALA A 16 -9.49 -6.00 -11.33
N GLN A 17 -10.45 -5.75 -12.21
CA GLN A 17 -10.97 -6.79 -13.13
C GLN A 17 -9.89 -7.28 -14.11
N LYS A 18 -9.14 -6.36 -14.71
CA LYS A 18 -8.03 -6.68 -15.61
C LYS A 18 -6.95 -7.49 -14.93
N GLY A 19 -6.55 -7.06 -13.72
CA GLY A 19 -5.58 -7.80 -12.90
C GLY A 19 -6.06 -9.20 -12.54
N THR A 20 -7.33 -9.33 -12.13
CA THR A 20 -7.96 -10.63 -11.86
C THR A 20 -7.85 -11.57 -13.05
N HIS A 21 -8.27 -11.11 -14.21
CA HIS A 21 -8.25 -11.91 -15.46
C HIS A 21 -6.82 -12.34 -15.82
N PHE A 22 -5.87 -11.41 -15.74
CA PHE A 22 -4.46 -11.69 -16.01
C PHE A 22 -3.89 -12.77 -15.09
N ILE A 23 -4.12 -12.65 -13.78
CA ILE A 23 -3.64 -13.62 -12.80
C ILE A 23 -4.25 -15.00 -13.02
N GLN A 24 -5.56 -15.07 -13.29
CA GLN A 24 -6.24 -16.32 -13.61
C GLN A 24 -5.69 -16.98 -14.88
N LEU A 25 -5.39 -16.18 -15.90
CA LEU A 25 -4.80 -16.66 -17.15
C LEU A 25 -3.39 -17.22 -16.93
N CYS A 26 -2.53 -16.49 -16.20
CA CYS A 26 -1.20 -16.96 -15.85
C CYS A 26 -1.26 -18.24 -15.01
N SER A 27 -2.17 -18.29 -14.03
CA SER A 27 -2.36 -19.45 -13.16
C SER A 27 -2.80 -20.69 -13.97
N LYS A 28 -3.74 -20.52 -14.90
CA LYS A 28 -4.18 -21.62 -15.81
C LYS A 28 -3.05 -22.11 -16.71
N ARG A 29 -2.19 -21.21 -17.15
CA ARG A 29 -1.04 -21.53 -18.01
C ARG A 29 0.23 -21.92 -17.23
N LYS A 30 0.17 -21.93 -15.89
CA LYS A 30 1.32 -22.21 -15.00
C LYS A 30 2.50 -21.27 -15.23
N LEU A 31 2.25 -20.02 -15.60
CA LEU A 31 3.27 -19.00 -15.78
C LEU A 31 3.58 -18.30 -14.46
N PRO A 32 4.86 -18.05 -14.16
CA PRO A 32 5.22 -17.23 -13.00
C PRO A 32 4.73 -15.79 -13.18
N ILE A 33 4.47 -15.10 -12.06
CA ILE A 33 3.94 -13.74 -12.05
C ILE A 33 4.88 -12.83 -11.27
N ILE A 34 5.26 -11.70 -11.84
CA ILE A 34 6.00 -10.65 -11.14
C ILE A 34 5.07 -9.46 -10.93
N PHE A 35 4.94 -9.04 -9.67
CA PHE A 35 4.18 -7.87 -9.25
C PHE A 35 5.13 -6.70 -9.02
N PHE A 36 5.04 -5.65 -9.84
CA PHE A 36 5.67 -4.36 -9.56
C PHE A 36 4.69 -3.50 -8.79
N GLN A 37 4.92 -3.37 -7.50
CA GLN A 37 3.97 -2.75 -6.59
C GLN A 37 4.28 -1.27 -6.38
N ASN A 38 3.35 -0.42 -6.81
CA ASN A 38 3.30 1.01 -6.52
C ASN A 38 1.83 1.43 -6.42
N ILE A 39 1.25 1.35 -5.22
CA ILE A 39 -0.19 1.49 -5.02
C ILE A 39 -0.53 2.12 -3.66
N THR A 40 -1.50 3.03 -3.66
CA THR A 40 -2.01 3.65 -2.41
C THR A 40 -3.17 2.90 -1.77
N GLY A 41 -3.78 1.95 -2.46
CA GLY A 41 -4.97 1.22 -2.01
C GLY A 41 -5.98 1.09 -3.13
N PHE A 42 -7.21 0.72 -2.78
CA PHE A 42 -8.34 0.77 -3.69
C PHE A 42 -9.00 2.15 -3.62
N MET A 43 -9.54 2.61 -4.75
CA MET A 43 -10.28 3.87 -4.80
C MET A 43 -11.50 3.81 -3.88
N VAL A 44 -11.73 4.87 -3.14
CA VAL A 44 -12.86 5.01 -2.21
C VAL A 44 -13.81 6.11 -2.67
N GLY A 45 -15.03 6.06 -2.20
CA GLY A 45 -16.04 7.08 -2.48
C GLY A 45 -17.27 6.53 -3.21
N LYS A 46 -18.36 7.29 -3.18
CA LYS A 46 -19.67 6.88 -3.70
C LYS A 46 -19.60 6.36 -5.14
N GLN A 47 -18.88 7.05 -6.01
CA GLN A 47 -18.76 6.65 -7.41
C GLN A 47 -18.00 5.33 -7.56
N ALA A 48 -16.88 5.15 -6.81
CA ALA A 48 -16.11 3.91 -6.83
C ALA A 48 -16.95 2.73 -6.32
N GLU A 49 -17.72 2.92 -5.26
CA GLU A 49 -18.63 1.89 -4.74
C GLU A 49 -19.72 1.52 -5.76
N HIS A 50 -20.32 2.50 -6.43
CA HIS A 50 -21.32 2.27 -7.48
C HIS A 50 -20.75 1.51 -8.69
N THR A 51 -19.46 1.69 -9.03
CA THR A 51 -18.76 0.93 -10.09
C THR A 51 -18.33 -0.46 -9.63
N GLY A 52 -18.58 -0.82 -8.38
CA GLY A 52 -18.34 -2.15 -7.83
C GLY A 52 -16.90 -2.41 -7.42
N ILE A 53 -16.18 -1.37 -6.96
CA ILE A 53 -14.78 -1.50 -6.53
C ILE A 53 -14.59 -2.57 -5.44
N ALA A 54 -15.48 -2.64 -4.45
CA ALA A 54 -15.41 -3.64 -3.39
C ALA A 54 -15.48 -5.06 -3.96
N LYS A 55 -16.45 -5.34 -4.85
CA LYS A 55 -16.63 -6.63 -5.50
C LYS A 55 -15.44 -7.00 -6.40
N ASN A 56 -14.96 -6.06 -7.20
CA ASN A 56 -13.90 -6.32 -8.15
C ASN A 56 -12.52 -6.35 -7.47
N GLY A 57 -12.31 -5.54 -6.44
CA GLY A 57 -11.15 -5.63 -5.56
C GLY A 57 -11.07 -6.98 -4.83
N ALA A 58 -12.18 -7.46 -4.29
CA ALA A 58 -12.25 -8.78 -3.67
C ALA A 58 -11.92 -9.92 -4.66
N LYS A 59 -12.35 -9.81 -5.93
CA LYS A 59 -11.99 -10.78 -6.98
C LYS A 59 -10.48 -10.77 -7.27
N LEU A 60 -9.85 -9.59 -7.31
CA LEU A 60 -8.41 -9.47 -7.51
C LEU A 60 -7.66 -10.15 -6.35
N ILE A 61 -8.01 -9.82 -5.12
CA ILE A 61 -7.42 -10.43 -3.92
C ILE A 61 -7.61 -11.96 -3.93
N ASN A 62 -8.81 -12.42 -4.29
CA ASN A 62 -9.10 -13.84 -4.41
C ASN A 62 -8.25 -14.52 -5.48
N ALA A 63 -8.06 -13.90 -6.64
CA ALA A 63 -7.20 -14.43 -7.70
C ALA A 63 -5.74 -14.54 -7.26
N VAL A 64 -5.22 -13.53 -6.55
CA VAL A 64 -3.85 -13.55 -6.00
C VAL A 64 -3.68 -14.68 -4.98
N SER A 65 -4.62 -14.78 -4.03
CA SER A 65 -4.53 -15.75 -2.92
C SER A 65 -4.65 -17.21 -3.40
N ASN A 66 -5.47 -17.48 -4.41
CA ASN A 66 -5.70 -18.82 -4.94
C ASN A 66 -4.77 -19.22 -6.09
N SER A 67 -3.96 -18.29 -6.60
CA SER A 67 -2.99 -18.60 -7.66
C SER A 67 -1.89 -19.53 -7.13
N LYS A 68 -1.73 -20.68 -7.80
CA LYS A 68 -0.65 -21.64 -7.54
C LYS A 68 0.63 -21.35 -8.33
N SER A 69 0.62 -20.37 -9.21
CA SER A 69 1.81 -19.95 -9.95
C SER A 69 2.84 -19.32 -9.01
N PRO A 70 4.14 -19.50 -9.27
CA PRO A 70 5.18 -18.78 -8.54
C PRO A 70 4.94 -17.26 -8.63
N LYS A 71 5.09 -16.57 -7.52
CA LYS A 71 4.85 -15.13 -7.40
C LYS A 71 6.07 -14.44 -6.84
N ILE A 72 6.50 -13.37 -7.48
CA ILE A 72 7.55 -12.49 -6.99
C ILE A 72 6.95 -11.09 -6.89
N THR A 73 7.17 -10.42 -5.77
CA THR A 73 6.71 -9.05 -5.58
C THR A 73 7.90 -8.12 -5.40
N ILE A 74 7.92 -7.03 -6.12
CA ILE A 74 8.93 -5.97 -6.01
C ILE A 74 8.19 -4.67 -5.69
N ILE A 75 8.37 -4.13 -4.49
CA ILE A 75 7.82 -2.85 -4.11
C ILE A 75 8.75 -1.77 -4.68
N VAL A 76 8.28 -1.09 -5.72
CA VAL A 76 9.06 -0.09 -6.47
C VAL A 76 8.70 1.36 -6.08
N GLY A 77 7.65 1.53 -5.29
CA GLY A 77 7.14 2.82 -4.83
C GLY A 77 6.31 2.65 -3.58
N GLY A 78 5.06 3.13 -3.59
CA GLY A 78 4.16 2.98 -2.46
C GLY A 78 3.56 1.57 -2.35
N SER A 79 3.37 1.12 -1.12
CA SER A 79 2.63 -0.10 -0.78
C SER A 79 1.75 0.19 0.43
N PHE A 80 0.52 0.64 0.16
CA PHE A 80 -0.37 1.13 1.22
C PHE A 80 -1.68 0.35 1.28
N GLY A 81 -2.13 0.08 2.50
CA GLY A 81 -3.44 -0.44 2.82
C GLY A 81 -3.82 -1.72 2.07
N ALA A 82 -5.07 -1.80 1.65
CA ALA A 82 -5.61 -2.97 0.93
C ALA A 82 -5.00 -3.18 -0.47
N GLY A 83 -4.37 -2.16 -1.06
CA GLY A 83 -3.62 -2.30 -2.31
C GLY A 83 -2.48 -3.29 -2.21
N ASN A 84 -1.83 -3.38 -1.05
CA ASN A 84 -0.80 -4.39 -0.77
C ASN A 84 -1.34 -5.81 -0.97
N TYR A 85 -2.57 -6.10 -0.56
CA TYR A 85 -3.19 -7.41 -0.76
C TYR A 85 -3.45 -7.73 -2.24
N GLY A 86 -3.99 -6.77 -2.99
CA GLY A 86 -4.26 -6.93 -4.43
C GLY A 86 -3.01 -7.11 -5.27
N MET A 87 -1.86 -6.64 -4.78
CA MET A 87 -0.55 -6.73 -5.44
C MET A 87 0.37 -7.78 -4.82
N CYS A 88 -0.17 -8.82 -4.23
CA CYS A 88 0.57 -9.95 -3.65
C CYS A 88 1.60 -9.52 -2.60
N GLY A 89 1.16 -8.79 -1.57
CA GLY A 89 2.00 -8.49 -0.41
C GLY A 89 2.30 -9.73 0.43
N ARG A 90 3.02 -9.54 1.52
CA ARG A 90 3.51 -10.63 2.40
C ARG A 90 2.41 -11.61 2.85
N ALA A 91 1.18 -11.13 3.07
CA ALA A 91 0.05 -11.96 3.49
C ALA A 91 -0.30 -13.10 2.51
N PHE A 92 0.02 -12.94 1.22
CA PHE A 92 -0.23 -13.95 0.19
C PHE A 92 1.00 -14.73 -0.23
N GLN A 93 2.03 -14.73 0.61
CA GLN A 93 3.20 -15.58 0.54
C GLN A 93 3.81 -15.64 -0.88
N PRO A 94 4.27 -14.49 -1.44
CA PRO A 94 5.08 -14.54 -2.64
C PRO A 94 6.34 -15.35 -2.37
N ASN A 95 6.91 -15.99 -3.39
CA ASN A 95 8.17 -16.71 -3.27
C ASN A 95 9.32 -15.77 -2.83
N PHE A 96 9.28 -14.54 -3.34
CA PHE A 96 10.14 -13.44 -2.91
C PHE A 96 9.36 -12.14 -2.88
N LEU A 97 9.65 -11.31 -1.88
CA LEU A 97 9.16 -9.95 -1.78
C LEU A 97 10.35 -9.02 -1.52
N TRP A 98 10.72 -8.25 -2.52
CA TRP A 98 11.79 -7.27 -2.42
C TRP A 98 11.26 -5.85 -2.41
N ILE A 99 12.05 -4.94 -1.84
CA ILE A 99 11.68 -3.53 -1.75
C ILE A 99 12.83 -2.65 -2.29
N TRP A 100 12.47 -1.59 -3.01
CA TRP A 100 13.45 -0.59 -3.44
C TRP A 100 13.79 0.40 -2.32
N PRO A 101 15.02 0.97 -2.30
CA PRO A 101 15.41 1.92 -1.24
C PRO A 101 14.55 3.18 -1.15
N SER A 102 13.93 3.60 -2.26
CA SER A 102 13.04 4.77 -2.34
C SER A 102 11.58 4.46 -2.06
N SER A 103 11.25 3.19 -1.83
CA SER A 103 9.87 2.75 -1.62
C SER A 103 9.37 3.07 -0.21
N LYS A 104 8.06 2.99 -0.03
CA LYS A 104 7.41 3.14 1.27
C LYS A 104 6.35 2.06 1.46
N ILE A 105 6.30 1.49 2.66
CA ILE A 105 5.28 0.51 3.06
C ILE A 105 4.62 0.93 4.36
N SER A 106 3.28 1.05 4.37
CA SER A 106 2.51 1.40 5.56
C SER A 106 1.03 1.06 5.37
N VAL A 107 0.25 1.20 6.43
CA VAL A 107 -1.22 1.06 6.37
C VAL A 107 -1.84 2.17 5.51
N MET A 108 -1.30 3.40 5.64
CA MET A 108 -1.69 4.56 4.83
C MET A 108 -0.55 5.58 4.79
N GLY A 109 -0.60 6.55 3.89
CA GLY A 109 0.39 7.62 3.83
C GLY A 109 0.46 8.41 5.14
N GLY A 110 1.65 8.94 5.48
CA GLY A 110 1.89 9.60 6.75
C GLY A 110 0.96 10.80 7.02
N GLU A 111 0.72 11.64 6.02
CA GLU A 111 -0.19 12.79 6.16
C GLU A 111 -1.65 12.36 6.34
N GLN A 112 -2.11 11.35 5.57
CA GLN A 112 -3.46 10.82 5.70
C GLN A 112 -3.68 10.21 7.10
N ALA A 113 -2.72 9.44 7.59
CA ALA A 113 -2.76 8.86 8.93
C ALA A 113 -2.78 9.94 10.02
N ALA A 114 -1.92 10.95 9.89
CA ALA A 114 -1.86 12.07 10.82
C ALA A 114 -3.18 12.85 10.86
N ASN A 115 -3.80 13.11 9.72
CA ASN A 115 -5.10 13.79 9.64
C ASN A 115 -6.22 13.00 10.33
N VAL A 116 -6.31 11.69 10.10
CA VAL A 116 -7.31 10.84 10.76
C VAL A 116 -7.11 10.83 12.28
N LEU A 117 -5.88 10.63 12.74
CA LEU A 117 -5.58 10.61 14.18
C LEU A 117 -5.78 11.98 14.83
N LEU A 118 -5.49 13.07 14.11
CA LEU A 118 -5.75 14.42 14.57
C LEU A 118 -7.26 14.66 14.77
N GLN A 119 -8.10 14.26 13.83
CA GLN A 119 -9.55 14.36 13.98
C GLN A 119 -10.06 13.58 15.20
N LEU A 120 -9.59 12.35 15.38
CA LEU A 120 -9.95 11.55 16.56
C LEU A 120 -9.48 12.20 17.86
N LYS A 121 -8.28 12.76 17.87
CA LYS A 121 -7.76 13.48 19.05
C LYS A 121 -8.61 14.70 19.36
N LYS A 122 -9.00 15.51 18.36
CA LYS A 122 -9.90 16.67 18.53
C LYS A 122 -11.24 16.29 19.16
N ILE A 123 -11.84 15.18 18.70
CA ILE A 123 -13.11 14.68 19.28
C ILE A 123 -12.91 14.30 20.76
N ASN A 124 -11.81 13.63 21.10
CA ASN A 124 -11.53 13.21 22.47
C ASN A 124 -11.23 14.40 23.40
N VAL A 125 -10.47 15.38 22.93
CA VAL A 125 -10.16 16.61 23.65
C VAL A 125 -11.44 17.39 23.98
N LYS A 126 -12.35 17.54 23.00
CA LYS A 126 -13.66 18.17 23.22
C LYS A 126 -14.49 17.45 24.30
N LYS A 127 -14.47 16.11 24.32
CA LYS A 127 -15.21 15.33 25.34
C LYS A 127 -14.63 15.48 26.74
N LYS A 128 -13.33 15.73 26.85
CA LYS A 128 -12.63 15.83 28.15
C LYS A 128 -12.43 17.27 28.63
N ASN A 129 -12.85 18.27 27.84
CA ASN A 129 -12.61 19.71 28.11
C ASN A 129 -11.12 20.02 28.37
N GLU A 130 -10.22 19.35 27.63
CA GLU A 130 -8.78 19.62 27.68
C GLU A 130 -8.42 20.85 26.84
N ASP A 131 -7.39 21.60 27.24
CA ASP A 131 -6.88 22.72 26.46
C ASP A 131 -6.29 22.23 25.16
N TRP A 132 -6.77 22.81 24.05
CA TRP A 132 -6.31 22.50 22.70
C TRP A 132 -6.15 23.78 21.90
N ASN A 133 -4.92 24.04 21.48
CA ASN A 133 -4.61 25.20 20.65
C ASN A 133 -3.88 24.80 19.36
N GLU A 134 -3.74 25.75 18.47
CA GLU A 134 -3.14 25.52 17.15
C GLU A 134 -1.68 25.04 17.22
N LYS A 135 -0.92 25.47 18.23
CA LYS A 135 0.46 25.03 18.42
C LYS A 135 0.55 23.55 18.78
N ILE A 136 -0.28 23.11 19.75
CA ILE A 136 -0.37 21.70 20.16
C ILE A 136 -0.80 20.84 18.97
N GLU A 137 -1.74 21.33 18.17
CA GLU A 137 -2.20 20.65 16.97
C GLU A 137 -1.09 20.43 15.95
N LYS A 138 -0.35 21.47 15.61
CA LYS A 138 0.77 21.40 14.66
C LYS A 138 1.90 20.48 15.16
N GLU A 139 2.22 20.55 16.46
CA GLU A 139 3.22 19.66 17.06
C GLU A 139 2.77 18.19 17.01
N PHE A 140 1.52 17.91 17.37
CA PHE A 140 0.95 16.56 17.31
C PHE A 140 0.94 16.01 15.88
N PHE A 141 0.47 16.79 14.91
CA PHE A 141 0.46 16.42 13.50
C PHE A 141 1.88 16.11 12.98
N SER A 142 2.83 17.03 13.22
CA SER A 142 4.22 16.86 12.77
C SER A 142 4.87 15.62 13.38
N LYS A 143 4.62 15.35 14.66
CA LYS A 143 5.13 14.14 15.33
C LYS A 143 4.59 12.87 14.68
N LEU A 144 3.30 12.83 14.34
CA LEU A 144 2.70 11.68 13.69
C LEU A 144 3.27 11.47 12.29
N VAL A 145 3.35 12.52 11.48
CA VAL A 145 3.92 12.42 10.13
C VAL A 145 5.34 11.84 10.18
N LYS A 146 6.19 12.40 11.04
CA LYS A 146 7.57 11.89 11.23
C LYS A 146 7.61 10.42 11.66
N GLN A 147 6.70 10.00 12.54
CA GLN A 147 6.61 8.61 12.98
C GLN A 147 6.23 7.67 11.83
N PHE A 148 5.20 8.03 11.05
CA PHE A 148 4.76 7.23 9.92
C PHE A 148 5.82 7.18 8.80
N ASP A 149 6.48 8.30 8.52
CA ASP A 149 7.58 8.35 7.55
C ASP A 149 8.75 7.48 7.95
N TYR A 150 9.14 7.50 9.23
CA TYR A 150 10.17 6.62 9.75
C TYR A 150 9.78 5.14 9.65
N GLN A 151 8.54 4.80 10.03
CA GLN A 151 8.06 3.41 10.04
C GLN A 151 7.79 2.87 8.63
N SER A 152 7.56 3.74 7.64
CA SER A 152 7.34 3.33 6.25
C SER A 152 8.64 3.08 5.47
N ASN A 153 9.79 3.40 6.05
CA ASN A 153 11.10 3.28 5.39
C ASN A 153 11.47 1.81 5.13
N PRO A 154 12.11 1.48 3.99
CA PRO A 154 12.55 0.13 3.68
C PRO A 154 13.47 -0.50 4.72
N LEU A 155 14.39 0.26 5.32
CA LEU A 155 15.25 -0.26 6.39
C LEU A 155 14.43 -0.69 7.63
N TYR A 156 13.33 0.05 7.90
CA TYR A 156 12.45 -0.30 9.00
C TYR A 156 11.67 -1.60 8.72
N SER A 157 11.18 -1.79 7.49
CA SER A 157 10.45 -3.00 7.10
C SER A 157 11.36 -4.23 7.03
N SER A 158 12.53 -4.09 6.40
CA SER A 158 13.50 -5.19 6.27
C SER A 158 14.05 -5.65 7.63
N SER A 159 14.31 -4.72 8.55
CA SER A 159 14.76 -5.07 9.91
C SER A 159 13.69 -5.85 10.71
N ARG A 160 12.44 -5.88 10.24
CA ARG A 160 11.32 -6.62 10.83
C ARG A 160 10.86 -7.80 9.99
N LEU A 161 11.62 -8.14 8.95
CA LEU A 161 11.34 -9.26 8.05
C LEU A 161 9.98 -9.14 7.33
N TRP A 162 9.55 -7.90 7.06
CA TRP A 162 8.35 -7.67 6.25
C TRP A 162 8.58 -7.90 4.77
N ASP A 163 9.83 -7.90 4.36
CA ASP A 163 10.31 -8.23 3.03
C ASP A 163 11.52 -9.18 3.11
N ASP A 164 12.01 -9.64 1.99
CA ASP A 164 13.15 -10.55 1.90
C ASP A 164 14.47 -9.78 1.65
N GLY A 165 14.40 -8.47 1.54
CA GLY A 165 15.55 -7.58 1.44
C GLY A 165 15.33 -6.39 0.52
N ILE A 166 16.24 -5.43 0.65
CA ILE A 166 16.30 -4.23 -0.17
C ILE A 166 17.16 -4.53 -1.39
N ILE A 167 16.60 -4.33 -2.59
CA ILE A 167 17.35 -4.48 -3.84
C ILE A 167 17.53 -3.13 -4.51
N LEU A 168 18.72 -2.90 -5.04
CA LEU A 168 18.97 -1.75 -5.90
C LEU A 168 18.36 -2.02 -7.27
N SER A 169 17.71 -1.00 -7.82
CA SER A 169 17.28 -1.03 -9.21
C SER A 169 18.52 -1.09 -10.11
N LEU A 170 18.48 -1.92 -11.16
CA LEU A 170 19.54 -2.00 -12.19
C LEU A 170 19.83 -0.65 -12.90
N ILE A 171 19.04 0.38 -12.65
CA ILE A 171 19.24 1.75 -13.14
C ILE A 171 20.37 2.48 -12.35
N HIS A 172 20.80 1.92 -11.22
CA HIS A 172 21.81 2.52 -10.34
C HIS A 172 23.11 1.72 -10.26
N ILE A 173 23.32 0.78 -11.18
CA ILE A 173 24.59 0.06 -11.38
C ILE A 173 25.34 0.66 -12.55
#